data_7f8e243e0004c666c36b80e7972f7af1
#
_entry.id   7f8e243e0004c666c36b80e7972f7af1
#
_cell.length_a   1.000
_cell.length_b   1.000
_cell.length_c   1.000
_cell.angle_alpha   90.00
_cell.angle_beta   90.00
_cell.angle_gamma   90.00
#
_symmetry.space_group_name_H-M   'P 1'
#
loop_
_entity.id
_entity.type
_entity.pdbx_description
1 polymer ?
#
loop_
_entity_poly.entity_id
_entity_poly.type
_entity_poly.pdbx_seq_one_letter_code
_entity_poly.pdbx_strand_id
1 'polypeptide(L)'
;HTHFDFSFGDTTCVGWEGSPAAVVSGTTTIIDFVNQKVGYSLKDSIDAYQKNKVDGNACCDYGYHGVVYDANDALFEEIEHMPEYGVTSLKLFMAYRGQPYHCDDDAVLRALQASKKSGVTIMVHAESADMIATLQKQVAESGITAPIGHALSRPPVVEEEAVSRAAY
;
A
#
# COMPACT_ATOMS: atom_id res chain seq x y z
N HIS A 1 -9.43 3.52 -7.19
CA HIS A 1 -8.54 2.38 -6.89
C HIS A 1 -9.29 1.30 -6.11
N THR A 2 -8.74 0.07 -6.14
CA THR A 2 -9.36 -1.10 -5.51
C THR A 2 -8.32 -1.94 -4.76
N HIS A 3 -8.80 -2.88 -3.96
CA HIS A 3 -8.04 -3.91 -3.27
C HIS A 3 -8.72 -5.26 -3.54
N PHE A 4 -8.73 -5.71 -4.78
CA PHE A 4 -9.45 -6.92 -5.17
C PHE A 4 -8.84 -8.21 -4.60
N ASP A 5 -7.53 -8.28 -4.46
CA ASP A 5 -6.88 -9.44 -3.85
C ASP A 5 -6.39 -9.12 -2.43
N PHE A 6 -7.31 -8.72 -1.57
CA PHE A 6 -7.01 -8.38 -0.19
C PHE A 6 -7.68 -9.35 0.78
N SER A 7 -6.91 -9.82 1.75
CA SER A 7 -7.40 -10.66 2.85
C SER A 7 -7.06 -10.01 4.18
N PHE A 8 -8.01 -10.01 5.11
CA PHE A 8 -7.83 -9.53 6.47
C PHE A 8 -8.50 -10.46 7.47
N GLY A 9 -7.71 -11.10 8.35
CA GLY A 9 -8.20 -12.15 9.20
C GLY A 9 -8.79 -13.30 8.38
N ASP A 10 -10.02 -13.68 8.69
CA ASP A 10 -10.75 -14.75 8.02
C ASP A 10 -11.58 -14.28 6.81
N THR A 11 -11.43 -13.00 6.40
CA THR A 11 -12.18 -12.44 5.29
C THR A 11 -11.27 -12.21 4.09
N THR A 12 -11.78 -12.46 2.89
CA THR A 12 -11.09 -12.25 1.63
C THR A 12 -12.02 -11.49 0.69
N CYS A 13 -11.49 -10.52 -0.05
CA CYS A 13 -12.22 -9.84 -1.11
C CYS A 13 -12.55 -10.80 -2.26
N VAL A 14 -13.59 -10.47 -3.01
CA VAL A 14 -14.08 -11.31 -4.14
C VAL A 14 -13.01 -11.50 -5.23
N GLY A 15 -12.10 -10.53 -5.37
CA GLY A 15 -11.11 -10.56 -6.45
C GLY A 15 -11.64 -9.98 -7.76
N TRP A 16 -10.91 -10.23 -8.84
CA TRP A 16 -11.22 -9.68 -10.16
C TRP A 16 -12.51 -10.21 -10.77
N GLU A 17 -13.04 -11.34 -10.29
CA GLU A 17 -14.38 -11.82 -10.60
C GLU A 17 -15.48 -10.84 -10.18
N GLY A 18 -15.15 -9.89 -9.29
CA GLY A 18 -16.03 -8.77 -8.93
C GLY A 18 -16.03 -7.61 -9.93
N SER A 19 -15.11 -7.57 -10.89
CA SER A 19 -15.01 -6.47 -11.88
C SER A 19 -16.27 -6.25 -12.71
N PRO A 20 -17.11 -7.24 -13.07
CA PRO A 20 -18.40 -6.99 -13.72
C PRO A 20 -19.32 -6.06 -12.94
N ALA A 21 -19.30 -6.14 -11.59
CA ALA A 21 -20.10 -5.25 -10.75
C ALA A 21 -19.65 -3.78 -10.87
N ALA A 22 -18.34 -3.54 -10.99
CA ALA A 22 -17.80 -2.21 -11.24
C ALA A 22 -18.27 -1.66 -12.60
N VAL A 23 -18.20 -2.49 -13.66
CA VAL A 23 -18.58 -2.10 -15.01
C VAL A 23 -20.07 -1.73 -15.10
N VAL A 24 -20.96 -2.57 -14.56
CA VAL A 24 -22.40 -2.27 -14.59
C VAL A 24 -22.79 -1.05 -13.76
N SER A 25 -21.93 -0.67 -12.80
CA SER A 25 -22.07 0.53 -11.98
C SER A 25 -21.43 1.78 -12.62
N GLY A 26 -20.85 1.66 -13.83
CA GLY A 26 -20.27 2.78 -14.57
C GLY A 26 -18.75 2.96 -14.39
N THR A 27 -18.07 2.09 -13.66
CA THR A 27 -16.60 2.12 -13.51
C THR A 27 -15.95 1.30 -14.62
N THR A 28 -15.31 1.97 -15.58
CA THR A 28 -14.74 1.34 -16.78
C THR A 28 -13.23 1.11 -16.71
N THR A 29 -12.58 1.69 -15.71
CA THR A 29 -11.13 1.54 -15.49
C THR A 29 -10.85 1.41 -14.00
N ILE A 30 -10.02 0.46 -13.64
CA ILE A 30 -9.64 0.16 -12.25
C ILE A 30 -8.12 0.22 -12.14
N ILE A 31 -7.61 0.83 -11.06
CA ILE A 31 -6.20 0.73 -10.68
C ILE A 31 -6.16 -0.02 -9.35
N ASP A 32 -5.67 -1.25 -9.37
CA ASP A 32 -5.65 -2.12 -8.21
C ASP A 32 -4.29 -2.13 -7.50
N PHE A 33 -4.28 -2.44 -6.20
CA PHE A 33 -3.06 -2.54 -5.43
C PHE A 33 -2.46 -3.95 -5.53
N VAL A 34 -1.20 -4.01 -5.95
CA VAL A 34 -0.43 -5.26 -6.02
C VAL A 34 0.67 -5.24 -4.96
N ASN A 35 0.55 -6.16 -4.01
CA ASN A 35 1.52 -6.29 -2.93
C ASN A 35 2.80 -6.97 -3.44
N GLN A 36 3.95 -6.31 -3.21
CA GLN A 36 5.25 -6.95 -3.41
C GLN A 36 5.34 -8.19 -2.52
N LYS A 37 5.77 -9.29 -3.08
CA LYS A 37 6.10 -10.47 -2.29
C LYS A 37 7.52 -10.31 -1.73
N VAL A 38 7.67 -10.44 -0.41
CA VAL A 38 8.98 -10.33 0.26
C VAL A 38 10.00 -11.27 -0.38
N GLY A 39 11.18 -10.74 -0.69
CA GLY A 39 12.26 -11.45 -1.38
C GLY A 39 12.11 -11.55 -2.91
N TYR A 40 11.10 -10.91 -3.49
CA TYR A 40 10.89 -10.82 -4.94
C TYR A 40 10.95 -9.37 -5.40
N SER A 41 11.25 -9.16 -6.68
CA SER A 41 11.10 -7.83 -7.28
C SER A 41 9.62 -7.42 -7.29
N LEU A 42 9.37 -6.13 -7.34
CA LEU A 42 8.00 -5.62 -7.49
C LEU A 42 7.43 -6.03 -8.85
N LYS A 43 8.25 -5.98 -9.89
CA LYS A 43 7.88 -6.43 -11.23
C LYS A 43 7.44 -7.89 -11.25
N ASP A 44 8.23 -8.80 -10.67
CA ASP A 44 7.87 -10.22 -10.64
C ASP A 44 6.57 -10.46 -9.87
N SER A 45 6.34 -9.67 -8.82
CA SER A 45 5.11 -9.72 -8.02
C SER A 45 3.90 -9.27 -8.85
N ILE A 46 4.06 -8.21 -9.66
CA ILE A 46 3.01 -7.69 -10.57
C ILE A 46 2.74 -8.68 -11.69
N ASP A 47 3.78 -9.22 -12.33
CA ASP A 47 3.63 -10.21 -13.41
C ASP A 47 2.90 -11.46 -12.91
N ALA A 48 3.26 -11.94 -11.72
CA ALA A 48 2.59 -13.07 -11.09
C ALA A 48 1.14 -12.76 -10.73
N TYR A 49 0.86 -11.56 -10.23
CA TYR A 49 -0.48 -11.09 -9.93
C TYR A 49 -1.34 -11.04 -11.19
N GLN A 50 -0.86 -10.39 -12.23
CA GLN A 50 -1.57 -10.32 -13.50
C GLN A 50 -1.92 -11.70 -14.02
N LYS A 51 -0.93 -12.58 -14.16
CA LYS A 51 -1.11 -13.93 -14.69
C LYS A 51 -2.09 -14.78 -13.88
N ASN A 52 -2.05 -14.69 -12.55
CA ASN A 52 -2.79 -15.60 -11.68
C ASN A 52 -4.14 -15.07 -11.21
N LYS A 53 -4.36 -13.75 -11.27
CA LYS A 53 -5.55 -13.11 -10.70
C LYS A 53 -6.37 -12.32 -11.72
N VAL A 54 -5.71 -11.65 -12.65
CA VAL A 54 -6.33 -10.66 -13.55
C VAL A 54 -6.68 -11.26 -14.91
N ASP A 55 -5.72 -12.00 -15.49
CA ASP A 55 -5.88 -12.59 -16.84
C ASP A 55 -7.09 -13.54 -16.88
N GLY A 56 -8.03 -13.22 -17.77
CA GLY A 56 -9.26 -13.96 -17.94
C GLY A 56 -10.39 -13.60 -16.96
N ASN A 57 -10.14 -12.77 -15.95
CA ASN A 57 -11.12 -12.35 -14.93
C ASN A 57 -11.49 -10.88 -15.04
N ALA A 58 -10.59 -10.02 -15.53
CA ALA A 58 -10.88 -8.59 -15.68
C ALA A 58 -11.90 -8.33 -16.82
N CYS A 59 -12.94 -7.55 -16.51
CA CYS A 59 -13.98 -7.13 -17.47
C CYS A 59 -13.89 -5.65 -17.87
N CYS A 60 -12.88 -4.93 -17.39
CA CYS A 60 -12.65 -3.51 -17.64
C CYS A 60 -11.19 -3.24 -17.89
N ASP A 61 -10.85 -2.00 -18.29
CA ASP A 61 -9.47 -1.54 -18.34
C ASP A 61 -8.87 -1.51 -16.95
N TYR A 62 -7.57 -1.80 -16.84
CA TYR A 62 -6.91 -1.83 -15.55
C TYR A 62 -5.47 -1.34 -15.59
N GLY A 63 -4.97 -0.96 -14.43
CA GLY A 63 -3.59 -0.66 -14.12
C GLY A 63 -3.28 -1.05 -12.68
N TYR A 64 -2.05 -0.79 -12.25
CA TYR A 64 -1.60 -1.19 -10.92
C TYR A 64 -0.94 -0.06 -10.15
N HIS A 65 -1.21 -0.05 -8.83
CA HIS A 65 -0.37 0.58 -7.84
C HIS A 65 0.50 -0.51 -7.22
N GLY A 66 1.82 -0.37 -7.27
CA GLY A 66 2.70 -1.28 -6.55
C GLY A 66 2.70 -0.97 -5.05
N VAL A 67 2.66 -1.98 -4.20
CA VAL A 67 2.78 -1.82 -2.74
C VAL A 67 4.12 -2.35 -2.28
N VAL A 68 4.89 -1.53 -1.60
CA VAL A 68 6.24 -1.87 -1.10
C VAL A 68 6.13 -2.70 0.18
N TYR A 69 6.73 -3.89 0.15
CA TYR A 69 6.84 -4.80 1.30
C TYR A 69 8.29 -5.12 1.68
N ASP A 70 9.22 -4.86 0.79
CA ASP A 70 10.65 -5.12 1.00
C ASP A 70 11.45 -3.94 0.44
N ALA A 71 11.63 -2.92 1.27
CA ALA A 71 12.32 -1.68 0.91
C ALA A 71 13.84 -1.88 0.95
N ASN A 72 14.40 -2.51 -0.07
CA ASN A 72 15.82 -2.78 -0.22
C ASN A 72 16.43 -2.01 -1.40
N ASP A 73 17.76 -2.08 -1.57
CA ASP A 73 18.48 -1.34 -2.61
C ASP A 73 17.97 -1.67 -4.02
N ALA A 74 17.68 -2.94 -4.29
CA ALA A 74 17.18 -3.38 -5.60
C ALA A 74 15.80 -2.78 -5.91
N LEU A 75 14.92 -2.62 -4.91
CA LEU A 75 13.64 -1.95 -5.12
C LEU A 75 13.83 -0.49 -5.55
N PHE A 76 14.73 0.25 -4.90
CA PHE A 76 14.91 1.67 -5.24
C PHE A 76 15.48 1.86 -6.65
N GLU A 77 16.33 0.95 -7.12
CA GLU A 77 16.77 0.91 -8.51
C GLU A 77 15.60 0.54 -9.45
N GLU A 78 14.77 -0.43 -9.05
CA GLU A 78 13.61 -0.87 -9.83
C GLU A 78 12.57 0.23 -10.02
N ILE A 79 12.36 1.12 -9.04
CA ILE A 79 11.42 2.26 -9.14
C ILE A 79 11.74 3.14 -10.36
N GLU A 80 13.00 3.28 -10.73
CA GLU A 80 13.41 4.09 -11.89
C GLU A 80 12.88 3.49 -13.21
N HIS A 81 12.61 2.19 -13.26
CA HIS A 81 12.13 1.45 -14.43
C HIS A 81 10.63 1.10 -14.40
N MET A 82 9.94 1.36 -13.29
CA MET A 82 8.51 1.03 -13.16
C MET A 82 7.61 1.60 -14.27
N PRO A 83 7.81 2.84 -14.78
CA PRO A 83 7.02 3.36 -15.89
C PRO A 83 7.10 2.51 -17.16
N GLU A 84 8.22 1.83 -17.42
CA GLU A 84 8.41 0.95 -18.57
C GLU A 84 7.48 -0.27 -18.50
N TYR A 85 7.04 -0.64 -17.30
CA TYR A 85 6.09 -1.73 -17.04
C TYR A 85 4.65 -1.25 -16.90
N GLY A 86 4.39 0.05 -17.17
CA GLY A 86 3.06 0.65 -17.04
C GLY A 86 2.64 0.94 -15.59
N VAL A 87 3.55 0.84 -14.62
CA VAL A 87 3.27 1.14 -13.20
C VAL A 87 3.84 2.52 -12.87
N THR A 88 2.95 3.47 -12.62
CA THR A 88 3.30 4.89 -12.43
C THR A 88 3.09 5.40 -11.02
N SER A 89 2.77 4.50 -10.09
CA SER A 89 2.53 4.87 -8.69
C SER A 89 2.85 3.71 -7.75
N LEU A 90 3.42 4.05 -6.58
CA LEU A 90 3.77 3.11 -5.53
C LEU A 90 3.19 3.56 -4.19
N LYS A 91 2.77 2.59 -3.38
CA LYS A 91 2.25 2.78 -2.03
C LYS A 91 3.25 2.32 -0.99
N LEU A 92 3.55 3.21 -0.03
CA LEU A 92 4.36 2.96 1.14
C LEU A 92 3.53 3.17 2.42
N PHE A 93 3.89 2.49 3.49
CA PHE A 93 3.24 2.61 4.79
C PHE A 93 4.21 3.15 5.84
N MET A 94 4.00 4.36 6.34
CA MET A 94 4.73 4.95 7.46
C MET A 94 4.21 4.43 8.81
N ALA A 95 3.04 3.79 8.82
CA ALA A 95 2.41 3.14 9.97
C ALA A 95 2.83 1.66 10.10
N TYR A 96 2.20 0.95 11.04
CA TYR A 96 2.30 -0.51 11.20
C TYR A 96 3.68 -1.03 11.59
N ARG A 97 4.34 -0.38 12.53
CA ARG A 97 5.64 -0.79 13.06
C ARG A 97 5.71 -2.29 13.37
N GLY A 98 6.78 -2.94 12.90
CA GLY A 98 6.97 -4.38 13.08
C GLY A 98 6.29 -5.26 12.03
N GLN A 99 5.54 -4.67 11.11
CA GLN A 99 5.04 -5.38 9.93
C GLN A 99 6.05 -5.30 8.78
N PRO A 100 6.11 -6.30 7.89
CA PRO A 100 7.09 -6.32 6.79
C PRO A 100 6.92 -5.17 5.80
N TYR A 101 5.73 -4.58 5.70
CA TYR A 101 5.42 -3.45 4.82
C TYR A 101 5.60 -2.07 5.50
N HIS A 102 6.10 -2.02 6.74
CA HIS A 102 6.45 -0.74 7.36
C HIS A 102 7.68 -0.13 6.70
N CYS A 103 7.53 1.09 6.21
CA CYS A 103 8.61 1.89 5.64
C CYS A 103 9.02 2.98 6.64
N ASP A 104 10.29 2.98 7.00
CA ASP A 104 10.89 4.04 7.81
C ASP A 104 11.21 5.29 6.97
N ASP A 105 11.73 6.32 7.60
CA ASP A 105 12.03 7.59 6.93
C ASP A 105 13.12 7.44 5.85
N ASP A 106 14.09 6.52 6.02
CA ASP A 106 15.09 6.21 4.99
C ASP A 106 14.42 5.65 3.74
N ALA A 107 13.54 4.67 3.90
CA ALA A 107 12.81 4.06 2.80
C ALA A 107 11.92 5.08 2.06
N VAL A 108 11.21 5.94 2.81
CA VAL A 108 10.38 7.00 2.22
C VAL A 108 11.22 8.01 1.44
N LEU A 109 12.33 8.49 2.03
CA LEU A 109 13.22 9.43 1.36
C LEU A 109 13.82 8.84 0.08
N ARG A 110 14.32 7.62 0.11
CA ARG A 110 14.92 6.95 -1.05
C ARG A 110 13.88 6.70 -2.15
N ALA A 111 12.67 6.32 -1.79
CA ALA A 111 11.57 6.19 -2.75
C ALA A 111 11.23 7.53 -3.43
N LEU A 112 11.19 8.63 -2.68
CA LEU A 112 10.99 9.98 -3.21
C LEU A 112 12.14 10.42 -4.13
N GLN A 113 13.37 10.06 -3.79
CA GLN A 113 14.54 10.35 -4.65
C GLN A 113 14.50 9.57 -5.98
N ALA A 114 14.10 8.29 -5.94
CA ALA A 114 13.89 7.48 -7.14
C ALA A 114 12.69 7.98 -7.97
N SER A 115 11.60 8.38 -7.30
CA SER A 115 10.43 9.02 -7.91
C SER A 115 10.80 10.29 -8.68
N LYS A 116 11.66 11.13 -8.12
CA LYS A 116 12.13 12.35 -8.80
C LYS A 116 12.81 12.06 -10.14
N LYS A 117 13.45 10.91 -10.29
CA LYS A 117 14.12 10.52 -11.53
C LYS A 117 13.14 9.88 -12.54
N SER A 118 12.24 9.04 -12.05
CA SER A 118 11.35 8.22 -12.88
C SER A 118 10.00 8.86 -13.18
N GLY A 119 9.55 9.82 -12.34
CA GLY A 119 8.20 10.37 -12.40
C GLY A 119 7.13 9.47 -11.78
N VAL A 120 7.51 8.36 -11.14
CA VAL A 120 6.58 7.49 -10.40
C VAL A 120 6.04 8.24 -9.19
N THR A 121 4.73 8.28 -9.03
CA THR A 121 4.08 8.93 -7.87
C THR A 121 4.20 8.06 -6.64
N ILE A 122 4.74 8.61 -5.55
CA ILE A 122 4.75 7.93 -4.25
C ILE A 122 3.51 8.31 -3.46
N MET A 123 2.76 7.30 -3.06
CA MET A 123 1.62 7.42 -2.14
C MET A 123 2.04 6.90 -0.77
N VAL A 124 1.67 7.62 0.28
CA VAL A 124 1.98 7.18 1.66
C VAL A 124 0.70 6.96 2.46
N HIS A 125 0.69 5.93 3.30
CA HIS A 125 -0.20 5.86 4.45
C HIS A 125 0.51 6.57 5.59
N ALA A 126 0.17 7.83 5.78
CA ALA A 126 0.90 8.74 6.65
C ALA A 126 0.29 8.76 8.06
N GLU A 127 0.69 7.81 8.89
CA GLU A 127 0.46 7.81 10.33
C GLU A 127 1.77 7.49 11.05
N SER A 128 2.03 8.17 12.16
CA SER A 128 3.25 7.94 12.97
C SER A 128 3.20 6.58 13.67
N ALA A 129 4.00 5.63 13.19
CA ALA A 129 4.04 4.27 13.72
C ALA A 129 4.39 4.22 15.21
N ASP A 130 5.31 5.08 15.67
CA ASP A 130 5.78 5.13 17.05
C ASP A 130 4.72 5.69 18.00
N MET A 131 4.02 6.76 17.57
CA MET A 131 2.92 7.32 18.35
C MET A 131 1.78 6.31 18.47
N ILE A 132 1.40 5.65 17.35
CA ILE A 132 0.36 4.61 17.37
C ILE A 132 0.75 3.47 18.32
N ALA A 133 1.97 2.95 18.24
CA ALA A 133 2.40 1.86 19.10
C ALA A 133 2.30 2.22 20.59
N THR A 134 2.68 3.43 20.96
CA THR A 134 2.55 3.94 22.33
C THR A 134 1.09 4.07 22.73
N LEU A 135 0.26 4.69 21.90
CA LEU A 135 -1.16 4.95 22.22
C LEU A 135 -1.97 3.64 22.26
N GLN A 136 -1.69 2.68 21.36
CA GLN A 136 -2.32 1.35 21.41
C GLN A 136 -2.04 0.65 22.73
N LYS A 137 -0.80 0.71 23.23
CA LYS A 137 -0.44 0.14 24.53
C LYS A 137 -1.21 0.82 25.66
N GLN A 138 -1.28 2.16 25.68
CA GLN A 138 -2.02 2.90 26.70
C GLN A 138 -3.52 2.58 26.69
N VAL A 139 -4.13 2.49 25.51
CA VAL A 139 -5.54 2.12 25.35
C VAL A 139 -5.80 0.70 25.87
N ALA A 140 -4.91 -0.25 25.55
CA ALA A 140 -5.03 -1.63 26.05
C ALA A 140 -4.89 -1.70 27.58
N GLU A 141 -3.92 -0.98 28.15
CA GLU A 141 -3.70 -0.92 29.60
C GLU A 141 -4.88 -0.26 30.35
N SER A 142 -5.65 0.62 29.70
CA SER A 142 -6.88 1.18 30.25
C SER A 142 -8.08 0.24 30.24
N GLY A 143 -7.91 -1.00 29.72
CA GLY A 143 -8.95 -2.01 29.65
C GLY A 143 -9.93 -1.85 28.48
N ILE A 144 -9.69 -0.94 27.55
CA ILE A 144 -10.54 -0.74 26.37
C ILE A 144 -10.19 -1.79 25.32
N THR A 145 -11.11 -2.77 25.16
CA THR A 145 -10.99 -3.86 24.16
C THR A 145 -11.97 -3.72 23.00
N ALA A 146 -12.89 -2.78 23.10
CA ALA A 146 -13.89 -2.51 22.07
C ALA A 146 -13.27 -1.80 20.83
N PRO A 147 -13.91 -1.87 19.65
CA PRO A 147 -13.42 -1.24 18.41
C PRO A 147 -13.09 0.25 18.52
N ILE A 148 -13.71 0.97 19.44
CA ILE A 148 -13.39 2.37 19.71
C ILE A 148 -11.92 2.59 20.11
N GLY A 149 -11.25 1.57 20.65
CA GLY A 149 -9.82 1.63 20.97
C GLY A 149 -8.95 1.90 19.75
N HIS A 150 -9.39 1.51 18.55
CA HIS A 150 -8.71 1.85 17.30
C HIS A 150 -8.68 3.37 17.08
N ALA A 151 -9.82 4.04 17.19
CA ALA A 151 -9.90 5.49 17.01
C ALA A 151 -9.14 6.25 18.13
N LEU A 152 -9.23 5.78 19.37
CA LEU A 152 -8.55 6.41 20.51
C LEU A 152 -7.01 6.32 20.40
N SER A 153 -6.48 5.30 19.74
CA SER A 153 -5.04 5.14 19.48
C SER A 153 -4.55 5.89 18.24
N ARG A 154 -5.44 6.56 17.51
CA ARG A 154 -5.14 7.31 16.28
C ARG A 154 -5.77 8.70 16.30
N PRO A 155 -5.40 9.56 17.27
CA PRO A 155 -5.84 10.96 17.25
C PRO A 155 -5.28 11.69 16.03
N PRO A 156 -5.91 12.78 15.54
CA PRO A 156 -5.49 13.50 14.34
C PRO A 156 -4.01 13.85 14.27
N VAL A 157 -3.39 14.17 15.39
CA VAL A 157 -1.96 14.52 15.45
C VAL A 157 -1.03 13.42 14.93
N VAL A 158 -1.46 12.15 14.98
CA VAL A 158 -0.68 11.01 14.48
C VAL A 158 -0.53 11.07 12.95
N GLU A 159 -1.60 11.51 12.27
CA GLU A 159 -1.60 11.72 10.83
C GLU A 159 -0.93 13.05 10.47
N GLU A 160 -1.26 14.13 11.16
CA GLU A 160 -0.68 15.47 10.92
C GLU A 160 0.85 15.46 10.98
N GLU A 161 1.43 14.77 11.96
CA GLU A 161 2.88 14.63 12.10
C GLU A 161 3.47 13.89 10.90
N ALA A 162 2.91 12.72 10.55
CA ALA A 162 3.43 11.90 9.47
C ALA A 162 3.26 12.56 8.09
N VAL A 163 2.15 13.24 7.84
CA VAL A 163 1.94 14.03 6.62
C VAL A 163 2.96 15.16 6.53
N SER A 164 3.17 15.91 7.59
CA SER A 164 4.19 16.96 7.65
C SER A 164 5.57 16.40 7.30
N ARG A 165 5.96 15.30 7.92
CA ARG A 165 7.26 14.65 7.72
C ARG A 165 7.44 14.13 6.29
N ALA A 166 6.39 13.58 5.66
CA ALA A 166 6.44 13.12 4.28
C ALA A 166 6.47 14.26 3.25
N ALA A 167 6.02 15.47 3.62
CA ALA A 167 5.95 16.64 2.73
C ALA A 167 7.26 17.46 2.69
N TYR A 168 8.15 17.29 3.66
CA TYR A 168 9.43 18.00 3.78
C TYR A 168 10.62 17.14 3.34
#